data_8a2caeed1b427c60d670df370307bf52
#
_entry.id   8a2caeed1b427c60d670df370307bf52
#
_cell.length_a   1.000
_cell.length_b   1.000
_cell.length_c   1.000
_cell.angle_alpha   90.00
_cell.angle_beta   90.00
_cell.angle_gamma   90.00
#
_symmetry.space_group_name_H-M   'P 1'
#
loop_
_entity.id
_entity.type
_entity.pdbx_description
1 polymer ?
#
loop_
_entity_poly.entity_id
_entity_poly.type
_entity_poly.pdbx_seq_one_letter_code
_entity_poly.pdbx_strand_id
1 'polypeptide(L)'
;MVHGGAGGESRDSRAPRRAGVARAAEAGWSVLARRGGALEAAVEAVVVLEDDPHFNAGLGSTLTADGGVEMDASVMTGDTLAAGAVGAVAGVPNPIRLARAVMAEGREVLLVGEPAVALARRHGLPLCPPEDLVTEAARRHWSAPQGGLEGTVGAVACDGRGHVAAATSTGGLSGKRRGRVGDSAVIGAGTYADDLLGAGSATGPGEAIIRTSLVRGALEWVGRGLDPAWVAQYALAELEHRLGVAAGLILIDAAGRVGIAHTTEAMVAAYRTADGGRTVVVA
;
A
#
# COMPACT_ATOMS: atom_id res chain seq x y z
N MET A 1 -3.74 -7.99 7.23
CA MET A 1 -4.79 -7.05 6.77
C MET A 1 -4.32 -6.33 5.53
N VAL A 2 -5.22 -6.07 4.59
CA VAL A 2 -4.92 -5.39 3.31
C VAL A 2 -5.99 -4.36 2.98
N HIS A 3 -5.63 -3.35 2.19
CA HIS A 3 -6.58 -2.47 1.49
C HIS A 3 -6.28 -2.42 0.00
N GLY A 4 -7.32 -2.22 -0.79
CA GLY A 4 -7.25 -2.10 -2.25
C GLY A 4 -7.45 -0.66 -2.75
N GLY A 5 -7.26 0.34 -1.87
CA GLY A 5 -7.44 1.75 -2.19
C GLY A 5 -8.78 2.33 -1.74
N ALA A 6 -8.75 3.62 -1.42
CA ALA A 6 -9.91 4.43 -1.04
C ALA A 6 -10.26 5.40 -2.18
N GLY A 7 -11.56 5.60 -2.43
CA GLY A 7 -12.06 6.47 -3.50
C GLY A 7 -13.51 6.18 -3.87
N GLY A 8 -13.89 6.52 -5.09
CA GLY A 8 -15.16 6.11 -5.68
C GLY A 8 -15.12 4.66 -6.17
N GLU A 9 -16.23 3.94 -6.13
CA GLU A 9 -16.31 2.57 -6.59
C GLU A 9 -17.48 2.38 -7.57
N SER A 10 -17.19 1.90 -8.79
CA SER A 10 -18.24 1.50 -9.72
C SER A 10 -18.86 0.16 -9.31
N ARG A 11 -20.13 -0.07 -9.67
CA ARG A 11 -20.80 -1.35 -9.43
C ARG A 11 -20.05 -2.54 -10.06
N ASP A 12 -19.49 -2.32 -11.24
CA ASP A 12 -18.79 -3.38 -12.00
C ASP A 12 -17.43 -3.75 -11.41
N SER A 13 -16.77 -2.80 -10.72
CA SER A 13 -15.46 -3.03 -10.08
C SER A 13 -15.56 -3.63 -8.68
N ARG A 14 -16.70 -3.50 -8.01
CA ARG A 14 -16.88 -3.90 -6.61
C ARG A 14 -16.60 -5.39 -6.35
N ALA A 15 -17.24 -6.28 -7.09
CA ALA A 15 -17.10 -7.72 -6.85
C ALA A 15 -15.69 -8.24 -7.15
N PRO A 16 -15.03 -7.90 -8.28
CA PRO A 16 -13.63 -8.24 -8.52
C PRO A 16 -12.67 -7.73 -7.45
N ARG A 17 -12.80 -6.47 -7.03
CA ARG A 17 -11.92 -5.87 -5.99
C ARG A 17 -12.10 -6.54 -4.63
N ARG A 18 -13.34 -6.86 -4.22
CA ARG A 18 -13.59 -7.64 -2.99
C ARG A 18 -12.93 -9.01 -3.04
N ALA A 19 -13.02 -9.71 -4.19
CA ALA A 19 -12.34 -10.98 -4.38
C ALA A 19 -10.80 -10.83 -4.37
N GLY A 20 -10.28 -9.75 -4.96
CA GLY A 20 -8.84 -9.43 -4.97
C GLY A 20 -8.27 -9.23 -3.57
N VAL A 21 -8.87 -8.36 -2.74
CA VAL A 21 -8.39 -8.16 -1.36
C VAL A 21 -8.55 -9.41 -0.50
N ALA A 22 -9.57 -10.24 -0.76
CA ALA A 22 -9.71 -11.52 -0.06
C ALA A 22 -8.55 -12.47 -0.41
N ARG A 23 -8.20 -12.61 -1.71
CA ARG A 23 -7.03 -13.41 -2.13
C ARG A 23 -5.73 -12.88 -1.54
N ALA A 24 -5.53 -11.57 -1.53
CA ALA A 24 -4.36 -10.94 -0.96
C ALA A 24 -4.23 -11.20 0.55
N ALA A 25 -5.33 -11.06 1.30
CA ALA A 25 -5.34 -11.38 2.72
C ALA A 25 -5.04 -12.87 3.00
N GLU A 26 -5.56 -13.79 2.17
CA GLU A 26 -5.26 -15.22 2.28
C GLU A 26 -3.80 -15.54 1.92
N ALA A 27 -3.21 -14.86 0.92
CA ALA A 27 -1.80 -15.03 0.59
C ALA A 27 -0.89 -14.64 1.76
N GLY A 28 -1.09 -13.45 2.34
CA GLY A 28 -0.37 -13.02 3.54
C GLY A 28 -0.60 -13.94 4.74
N TRP A 29 -1.86 -14.35 4.97
CA TRP A 29 -2.17 -15.32 6.03
C TRP A 29 -1.46 -16.65 5.85
N SER A 30 -1.36 -17.15 4.63
CA SER A 30 -0.67 -18.40 4.33
C SER A 30 0.81 -18.37 4.72
N VAL A 31 1.46 -17.20 4.65
CA VAL A 31 2.83 -17.00 5.16
C VAL A 31 2.85 -17.13 6.69
N LEU A 32 1.97 -16.38 7.38
CA LEU A 32 1.91 -16.40 8.85
C LEU A 32 1.53 -17.77 9.41
N ALA A 33 0.62 -18.48 8.77
CA ALA A 33 0.19 -19.83 9.17
C ALA A 33 1.33 -20.86 9.11
N ARG A 34 2.32 -20.64 8.23
CA ARG A 34 3.55 -21.42 8.16
C ARG A 34 4.68 -20.87 9.04
N ARG A 35 4.35 -19.97 9.96
CA ARG A 35 5.30 -19.28 10.86
C ARG A 35 6.33 -18.40 10.12
N GLY A 36 5.97 -17.88 8.94
CA GLY A 36 6.72 -16.85 8.23
C GLY A 36 6.61 -15.49 8.93
N GLY A 37 7.49 -14.57 8.59
CA GLY A 37 7.56 -13.24 9.21
C GLY A 37 6.50 -12.27 8.69
N ALA A 38 6.22 -11.24 9.48
CA ALA A 38 5.25 -10.19 9.14
C ALA A 38 5.59 -9.48 7.82
N LEU A 39 6.86 -9.16 7.58
CA LEU A 39 7.30 -8.51 6.34
C LEU A 39 6.99 -9.36 5.10
N GLU A 40 7.33 -10.66 5.14
CA GLU A 40 7.06 -11.56 4.02
C GLU A 40 5.55 -11.68 3.76
N ALA A 41 4.74 -11.74 4.83
CA ALA A 41 3.29 -11.79 4.72
C ALA A 41 2.71 -10.51 4.08
N ALA A 42 3.19 -9.34 4.47
CA ALA A 42 2.77 -8.07 3.89
C ALA A 42 3.18 -7.94 2.41
N VAL A 43 4.41 -8.33 2.07
CA VAL A 43 4.92 -8.31 0.68
C VAL A 43 4.11 -9.25 -0.21
N GLU A 44 3.90 -10.51 0.19
CA GLU A 44 3.14 -11.47 -0.62
C GLU A 44 1.67 -11.05 -0.81
N ALA A 45 1.07 -10.42 0.19
CA ALA A 45 -0.26 -9.85 0.05
C ALA A 45 -0.31 -8.72 -0.98
N VAL A 46 0.68 -7.80 -0.97
CA VAL A 46 0.75 -6.70 -1.95
C VAL A 46 1.05 -7.21 -3.36
N VAL A 47 1.90 -8.23 -3.53
CA VAL A 47 2.16 -8.85 -4.84
C VAL A 47 0.87 -9.34 -5.49
N VAL A 48 -0.04 -9.97 -4.73
CA VAL A 48 -1.35 -10.40 -5.26
C VAL A 48 -2.18 -9.22 -5.77
N LEU A 49 -2.05 -8.05 -5.14
CA LEU A 49 -2.76 -6.84 -5.56
C LEU A 49 -2.08 -6.15 -6.75
N GLU A 50 -0.75 -6.21 -6.84
CA GLU A 50 0.02 -5.70 -7.99
C GLU A 50 -0.22 -6.54 -9.25
N ASP A 51 -0.47 -7.83 -9.10
CA ASP A 51 -0.75 -8.74 -10.22
C ASP A 51 -2.23 -8.69 -10.67
N ASP A 52 -3.11 -8.03 -9.93
CA ASP A 52 -4.54 -7.95 -10.23
C ASP A 52 -4.88 -6.63 -10.93
N PRO A 53 -5.36 -6.65 -12.21
CA PRO A 53 -5.62 -5.46 -13.02
C PRO A 53 -6.73 -4.54 -12.49
N HIS A 54 -7.42 -4.91 -11.42
CA HIS A 54 -8.47 -4.11 -10.80
C HIS A 54 -7.94 -3.10 -9.77
N PHE A 55 -6.62 -3.09 -9.52
CA PHE A 55 -6.00 -2.18 -8.56
C PHE A 55 -4.99 -1.24 -9.23
N ASN A 56 -4.81 -0.08 -8.64
CA ASN A 56 -3.82 0.91 -9.08
C ASN A 56 -2.44 0.62 -8.47
N ALA A 57 -1.84 -0.50 -8.85
CA ALA A 57 -0.49 -0.90 -8.49
C ALA A 57 -0.03 -2.00 -9.44
N GLY A 58 1.25 -2.07 -9.80
CA GLY A 58 1.72 -3.08 -10.75
C GLY A 58 0.92 -3.06 -12.06
N LEU A 59 0.31 -4.20 -12.40
CA LEU A 59 -0.63 -4.32 -13.52
C LEU A 59 -1.91 -3.53 -13.20
N GLY A 60 -2.24 -2.55 -14.04
CA GLY A 60 -3.42 -1.69 -13.84
C GLY A 60 -3.11 -0.34 -13.21
N SER A 61 -1.82 -0.04 -13.02
CA SER A 61 -1.36 1.28 -12.59
C SER A 61 -1.91 2.40 -13.46
N THR A 62 -2.24 3.53 -12.83
CA THR A 62 -2.62 4.78 -13.52
C THR A 62 -1.49 5.32 -14.36
N LEU A 63 -1.84 6.13 -15.38
CA LEU A 63 -0.87 6.67 -16.32
C LEU A 63 -0.43 8.08 -15.92
N THR A 64 0.81 8.41 -16.28
CA THR A 64 1.37 9.77 -16.23
C THR A 64 0.72 10.67 -17.27
N ALA A 65 0.97 11.99 -17.19
CA ALA A 65 0.40 12.97 -18.11
C ALA A 65 0.71 12.70 -19.58
N ASP A 66 1.82 12.03 -19.88
CA ASP A 66 2.26 11.64 -21.22
C ASP A 66 1.91 10.17 -21.57
N GLY A 67 1.07 9.52 -20.76
CA GLY A 67 0.55 8.16 -21.04
C GLY A 67 1.50 7.02 -20.67
N GLY A 68 2.59 7.27 -19.95
CA GLY A 68 3.48 6.23 -19.41
C GLY A 68 3.03 5.70 -18.06
N VAL A 69 3.74 4.69 -17.55
CA VAL A 69 3.54 4.14 -16.19
C VAL A 69 4.78 4.39 -15.35
N GLU A 70 4.59 4.99 -14.18
CA GLU A 70 5.59 5.09 -13.12
C GLU A 70 4.93 4.72 -11.80
N MET A 71 5.61 3.93 -10.98
CA MET A 71 5.07 3.35 -9.76
C MET A 71 5.94 3.66 -8.56
N ASP A 72 5.31 3.67 -7.38
CA ASP A 72 5.94 3.91 -6.10
C ASP A 72 5.60 2.74 -5.16
N ALA A 73 6.56 2.30 -4.35
CA ALA A 73 6.32 1.27 -3.35
C ALA A 73 7.27 1.40 -2.16
N SER A 74 6.85 0.93 -1.00
CA SER A 74 7.73 0.81 0.16
C SER A 74 7.36 -0.35 1.06
N VAL A 75 8.34 -0.82 1.80
CA VAL A 75 8.22 -1.83 2.86
C VAL A 75 8.96 -1.34 4.11
N MET A 76 8.46 -1.74 5.27
CA MET A 76 9.14 -1.51 6.54
C MET A 76 8.83 -2.63 7.52
N THR A 77 9.83 -3.03 8.33
CA THR A 77 9.68 -3.99 9.42
C THR A 77 9.86 -3.30 10.77
N GLY A 78 9.08 -3.70 11.76
CA GLY A 78 9.02 -3.02 13.05
C GLY A 78 10.11 -3.40 14.03
N ASP A 79 10.71 -4.59 13.89
CA ASP A 79 11.71 -5.14 14.81
C ASP A 79 13.07 -4.40 14.72
N THR A 80 13.48 -4.03 13.53
CA THR A 80 14.76 -3.38 13.25
C THR A 80 14.61 -1.97 12.68
N LEU A 81 13.41 -1.54 12.38
CA LEU A 81 13.09 -0.32 11.64
C LEU A 81 13.71 -0.31 10.22
N ALA A 82 14.11 -1.47 9.72
CA ALA A 82 14.63 -1.57 8.36
C ALA A 82 13.52 -1.26 7.37
N ALA A 83 13.84 -0.43 6.39
CA ALA A 83 12.90 0.01 5.38
C ALA A 83 13.56 0.04 3.99
N GLY A 84 12.74 -0.10 2.96
CA GLY A 84 13.15 0.07 1.58
C GLY A 84 12.00 0.62 0.75
N ALA A 85 12.31 1.53 -0.15
CA ALA A 85 11.32 2.21 -0.97
C ALA A 85 11.85 2.45 -2.39
N VAL A 86 10.91 2.50 -3.33
CA VAL A 86 11.18 2.89 -4.71
C VAL A 86 10.13 3.90 -5.17
N GLY A 87 10.56 4.84 -6.00
CA GLY A 87 9.67 5.85 -6.57
C GLY A 87 9.91 6.04 -8.06
N ALA A 88 8.86 6.40 -8.79
CA ALA A 88 8.89 6.66 -10.22
C ALA A 88 9.59 5.54 -11.03
N VAL A 89 9.35 4.27 -10.67
CA VAL A 89 9.92 3.11 -11.37
C VAL A 89 8.98 2.66 -12.49
N ALA A 90 9.55 2.27 -13.63
CA ALA A 90 8.81 1.80 -14.79
C ALA A 90 9.27 0.38 -15.19
N GLY A 91 8.34 -0.43 -15.75
CA GLY A 91 8.68 -1.75 -16.28
C GLY A 91 9.06 -2.80 -15.22
N VAL A 92 8.64 -2.60 -13.97
CA VAL A 92 8.81 -3.54 -12.86
C VAL A 92 7.41 -4.03 -12.46
N PRO A 93 7.00 -5.27 -12.79
CA PRO A 93 5.64 -5.75 -12.48
C PRO A 93 5.28 -5.68 -10.99
N ASN A 94 6.25 -5.99 -10.14
CA ASN A 94 6.07 -5.95 -8.69
C ASN A 94 7.05 -4.95 -8.02
N PRO A 95 6.73 -3.64 -8.00
CA PRO A 95 7.55 -2.63 -7.32
C PRO A 95 7.80 -2.95 -5.85
N ILE A 96 6.86 -3.64 -5.18
CA ILE A 96 7.03 -4.03 -3.79
C ILE A 96 8.21 -5.01 -3.56
N ARG A 97 8.46 -5.92 -4.51
CA ARG A 97 9.63 -6.80 -4.45
C ARG A 97 10.93 -6.01 -4.64
N LEU A 98 10.91 -4.97 -5.46
CA LEU A 98 12.05 -4.08 -5.63
C LEU A 98 12.29 -3.23 -4.37
N ALA A 99 11.26 -2.69 -3.74
CA ALA A 99 11.37 -2.02 -2.45
C ALA A 99 11.97 -2.96 -1.38
N ARG A 100 11.56 -4.23 -1.36
CA ARG A 100 12.13 -5.27 -0.49
C ARG A 100 13.62 -5.53 -0.79
N ALA A 101 14.03 -5.48 -2.06
CA ALA A 101 15.44 -5.63 -2.46
C ALA A 101 16.28 -4.43 -2.00
N VAL A 102 15.77 -3.19 -2.13
CA VAL A 102 16.42 -1.98 -1.58
C VAL A 102 16.65 -2.14 -0.07
N MET A 103 15.63 -2.55 0.68
CA MET A 103 15.75 -2.80 2.11
C MET A 103 16.81 -3.87 2.42
N ALA A 104 16.87 -4.93 1.62
CA ALA A 104 17.81 -6.04 1.86
C ALA A 104 19.28 -5.65 1.63
N GLU A 105 19.59 -4.72 0.71
CA GLU A 105 20.93 -4.17 0.57
C GLU A 105 21.33 -3.28 1.76
N GLY A 106 20.37 -2.62 2.40
CA GLY A 106 20.59 -1.86 3.63
C GLY A 106 21.50 -0.63 3.50
N ARG A 107 21.72 -0.15 2.28
CA ARG A 107 22.59 1.02 1.99
C ARG A 107 21.79 2.30 1.89
N GLU A 108 20.71 2.24 1.13
CA GLU A 108 19.76 3.33 0.89
C GLU A 108 18.38 2.89 1.39
N VAL A 109 17.54 3.86 1.80
CA VAL A 109 16.13 3.59 2.11
C VAL A 109 15.26 3.80 0.88
N LEU A 110 15.58 4.78 0.03
CA LEU A 110 14.77 5.14 -1.13
C LEU A 110 15.64 5.28 -2.38
N LEU A 111 15.28 4.55 -3.43
CA LEU A 111 15.82 4.70 -4.77
C LEU A 111 14.71 5.10 -5.75
N VAL A 112 15.03 5.96 -6.73
CA VAL A 112 14.03 6.44 -7.69
C VAL A 112 14.49 6.23 -9.14
N GLY A 113 13.52 6.00 -10.02
CA GLY A 113 13.74 5.93 -11.47
C GLY A 113 14.68 4.81 -11.91
N GLU A 114 15.47 5.08 -12.97
CA GLU A 114 16.35 4.08 -13.59
C GLU A 114 17.39 3.45 -12.64
N PRO A 115 18.01 4.15 -11.69
CA PRO A 115 18.89 3.51 -10.70
C PRO A 115 18.20 2.40 -9.90
N ALA A 116 16.92 2.57 -9.55
CA ALA A 116 16.14 1.52 -8.89
C ALA A 116 15.86 0.34 -9.84
N VAL A 117 15.54 0.61 -11.10
CA VAL A 117 15.33 -0.45 -12.11
C VAL A 117 16.63 -1.21 -12.39
N ALA A 118 17.79 -0.54 -12.37
CA ALA A 118 19.09 -1.19 -12.48
C ALA A 118 19.34 -2.16 -11.29
N LEU A 119 18.87 -1.81 -10.09
CA LEU A 119 18.88 -2.72 -8.93
C LEU A 119 18.01 -3.96 -9.18
N ALA A 120 16.80 -3.78 -9.74
CA ALA A 120 15.94 -4.91 -10.09
C ALA A 120 16.65 -5.91 -11.01
N ARG A 121 17.37 -5.42 -12.03
CA ARG A 121 18.18 -6.28 -12.94
C ARG A 121 19.26 -7.06 -12.18
N ARG A 122 19.98 -6.40 -11.26
CA ARG A 122 21.04 -7.06 -10.47
C ARG A 122 20.48 -8.16 -9.55
N HIS A 123 19.27 -7.97 -9.03
CA HIS A 123 18.60 -8.96 -8.18
C HIS A 123 17.81 -10.01 -8.98
N GLY A 124 17.84 -9.97 -10.32
CA GLY A 124 17.11 -10.92 -11.16
C GLY A 124 15.59 -10.80 -11.05
N LEU A 125 15.08 -9.65 -10.65
CA LEU A 125 13.63 -9.41 -10.58
C LEU A 125 13.05 -9.32 -12.00
N PRO A 126 11.82 -9.80 -12.22
CA PRO A 126 11.15 -9.70 -13.50
C PRO A 126 11.06 -8.24 -13.96
N LEU A 127 11.30 -8.02 -15.25
CA LEU A 127 11.09 -6.75 -15.92
C LEU A 127 10.24 -6.99 -17.17
N CYS A 128 9.47 -5.99 -17.56
CA CYS A 128 8.65 -6.01 -18.77
C CYS A 128 8.68 -4.63 -19.46
N PRO A 129 8.25 -4.51 -20.71
CA PRO A 129 7.91 -3.25 -21.30
C PRO A 129 6.87 -2.52 -20.43
N PRO A 130 7.05 -1.22 -20.11
CA PRO A 130 6.10 -0.49 -19.26
C PRO A 130 4.65 -0.53 -19.76
N GLU A 131 4.46 -0.61 -21.07
CA GLU A 131 3.15 -0.73 -21.74
C GLU A 131 2.39 -2.01 -21.41
N ASP A 132 3.08 -3.08 -21.03
CA ASP A 132 2.46 -4.35 -20.63
C ASP A 132 1.71 -4.23 -19.27
N LEU A 133 2.03 -3.20 -18.49
CA LEU A 133 1.35 -2.91 -17.22
C LEU A 133 0.08 -2.05 -17.41
N VAL A 134 -0.17 -1.57 -18.62
CA VAL A 134 -1.29 -0.68 -18.94
C VAL A 134 -2.52 -1.50 -19.33
N THR A 135 -3.55 -1.43 -18.51
CA THR A 135 -4.85 -2.04 -18.82
C THR A 135 -5.74 -1.11 -19.65
N GLU A 136 -6.71 -1.69 -20.35
CA GLU A 136 -7.78 -0.94 -21.02
C GLU A 136 -8.56 -0.03 -20.04
N ALA A 137 -8.77 -0.51 -18.80
CA ALA A 137 -9.43 0.27 -17.76
C ALA A 137 -8.59 1.51 -17.37
N ALA A 138 -7.28 1.35 -17.19
CA ALA A 138 -6.36 2.46 -16.91
C ALA A 138 -6.32 3.47 -18.06
N ARG A 139 -6.33 3.02 -19.34
CA ARG A 139 -6.40 3.90 -20.51
C ARG A 139 -7.70 4.71 -20.57
N ARG A 140 -8.85 4.04 -20.37
CA ARG A 140 -10.14 4.73 -20.33
C ARG A 140 -10.19 5.78 -19.23
N HIS A 141 -9.69 5.43 -18.06
CA HIS A 141 -9.63 6.33 -16.93
C HIS A 141 -8.74 7.55 -17.20
N TRP A 142 -7.56 7.35 -17.78
CA TRP A 142 -6.64 8.43 -18.15
C TRP A 142 -7.23 9.39 -19.19
N SER A 143 -8.07 8.88 -20.13
CA SER A 143 -8.75 9.68 -21.16
C SER A 143 -10.00 10.38 -20.65
N ALA A 144 -10.48 10.07 -19.46
CA ALA A 144 -11.69 10.70 -18.89
C ALA A 144 -11.36 12.07 -18.30
N PRO A 145 -12.19 13.11 -18.54
CA PRO A 145 -11.90 14.47 -18.09
C PRO A 145 -11.90 14.67 -16.57
N GLN A 146 -12.37 13.71 -15.80
CA GLN A 146 -12.50 13.83 -14.33
C GLN A 146 -12.24 12.48 -13.64
N GLY A 147 -11.51 12.63 -12.53
CA GLY A 147 -11.10 11.68 -11.55
C GLY A 147 -11.90 10.40 -11.43
N GLY A 148 -11.22 9.33 -11.33
CA GLY A 148 -11.77 8.05 -11.09
C GLY A 148 -10.86 7.30 -10.13
N LEU A 149 -10.82 6.03 -10.23
CA LEU A 149 -10.18 5.10 -9.32
C LEU A 149 -8.70 5.41 -9.05
N GLU A 150 -8.48 6.38 -8.19
CA GLU A 150 -7.19 6.60 -7.56
C GLU A 150 -7.19 5.76 -6.30
N GLY A 151 -6.34 4.78 -6.23
CA GLY A 151 -6.24 3.92 -5.05
C GLY A 151 -4.82 3.38 -4.95
N THR A 152 -4.31 3.39 -3.77
CA THR A 152 -3.06 2.74 -3.38
C THR A 152 -3.41 1.38 -2.80
N VAL A 153 -2.62 0.36 -3.03
CA VAL A 153 -2.77 -0.92 -2.34
C VAL A 153 -1.79 -1.00 -1.17
N GLY A 154 -2.20 -1.68 -0.10
CA GLY A 154 -1.30 -1.86 1.02
C GLY A 154 -1.66 -3.03 1.90
N ALA A 155 -0.69 -3.45 2.70
CA ALA A 155 -0.84 -4.52 3.66
C ALA A 155 -0.08 -4.20 4.95
N VAL A 156 -0.67 -4.61 6.08
CA VAL A 156 0.00 -4.64 7.37
C VAL A 156 -0.15 -6.04 7.98
N ALA A 157 0.88 -6.51 8.65
CA ALA A 157 0.90 -7.82 9.26
C ALA A 157 1.53 -7.78 10.66
N CYS A 158 1.06 -8.68 11.53
CA CYS A 158 1.68 -9.00 12.80
C CYS A 158 1.93 -10.50 12.83
N ASP A 159 3.16 -10.94 13.10
CA ASP A 159 3.51 -12.36 13.15
C ASP A 159 3.33 -12.96 14.56
N GLY A 160 3.51 -14.28 14.67
CA GLY A 160 3.34 -15.00 15.94
C GLY A 160 4.39 -14.65 17.02
N ARG A 161 5.34 -13.77 16.73
CA ARG A 161 6.33 -13.23 17.69
C ARG A 161 5.98 -11.81 18.13
N GLY A 162 4.94 -11.22 17.54
CA GLY A 162 4.53 -9.83 17.79
C GLY A 162 5.29 -8.82 16.93
N HIS A 163 6.12 -9.24 15.97
CA HIS A 163 6.74 -8.32 15.02
C HIS A 163 5.72 -7.84 14.00
N VAL A 164 5.74 -6.55 13.71
CA VAL A 164 4.85 -5.92 12.75
C VAL A 164 5.59 -5.50 11.48
N ALA A 165 4.87 -5.43 10.37
CA ALA A 165 5.39 -4.93 9.10
C ALA A 165 4.31 -4.25 8.28
N ALA A 166 4.72 -3.33 7.41
CA ALA A 166 3.89 -2.65 6.43
C ALA A 166 4.50 -2.73 5.03
N ALA A 167 3.63 -2.78 4.03
CA ALA A 167 3.95 -2.75 2.61
C ALA A 167 2.88 -1.93 1.86
N THR A 168 3.30 -1.01 1.00
CA THR A 168 2.39 -0.14 0.25
C THR A 168 2.89 0.02 -1.18
N SER A 169 2.00 -0.02 -2.18
CA SER A 169 2.34 0.10 -3.60
C SER A 169 1.28 0.86 -4.38
N THR A 170 1.67 1.63 -5.39
CA THR A 170 0.75 2.46 -6.16
C THR A 170 1.29 2.83 -7.54
N GLY A 171 0.37 3.01 -8.51
CA GLY A 171 0.62 3.75 -9.74
C GLY A 171 0.51 5.27 -9.55
N GLY A 172 0.15 5.75 -8.36
CA GLY A 172 -0.01 7.17 -8.05
C GLY A 172 -1.30 7.78 -8.60
N LEU A 173 -1.26 9.08 -8.88
CA LEU A 173 -2.39 9.84 -9.42
C LEU A 173 -2.46 9.71 -10.95
N SER A 174 -3.67 9.60 -11.48
CA SER A 174 -3.88 9.64 -12.94
C SER A 174 -3.50 11.00 -13.51
N GLY A 175 -2.73 11.01 -14.59
CA GLY A 175 -2.24 12.24 -15.19
C GLY A 175 -1.10 12.93 -14.41
N LYS A 176 -0.49 12.28 -13.44
CA LYS A 176 0.67 12.80 -12.69
C LYS A 176 1.84 13.16 -13.65
N ARG A 177 2.64 14.12 -13.26
CA ARG A 177 3.89 14.43 -13.97
C ARG A 177 4.87 13.27 -13.81
N ARG A 178 5.70 13.00 -14.82
CA ARG A 178 6.85 12.10 -14.66
C ARG A 178 7.73 12.53 -13.51
N GLY A 179 8.22 11.56 -12.73
CA GLY A 179 9.03 11.80 -11.56
C GLY A 179 8.25 12.24 -10.31
N ARG A 180 6.90 12.35 -10.39
CA ARG A 180 6.10 12.57 -9.17
C ARG A 180 6.10 11.31 -8.34
N VAL A 181 6.59 11.41 -7.12
CA VAL A 181 6.57 10.36 -6.10
C VAL A 181 5.52 10.69 -5.04
N GLY A 182 4.64 9.73 -4.75
CA GLY A 182 3.58 9.86 -3.75
C GLY A 182 4.02 9.40 -2.35
N ASP A 183 3.04 9.43 -1.44
CA ASP A 183 3.18 9.01 -0.04
C ASP A 183 3.61 7.54 0.11
N SER A 184 3.23 6.69 -0.83
CA SER A 184 3.51 5.24 -0.79
C SER A 184 5.00 4.89 -0.78
N ALA A 185 5.88 5.77 -1.30
CA ALA A 185 7.33 5.61 -1.22
C ALA A 185 7.96 6.34 -0.02
N VAL A 186 7.18 7.12 0.72
CA VAL A 186 7.68 7.97 1.82
C VAL A 186 7.40 7.31 3.16
N ILE A 187 8.46 6.75 3.75
CA ILE A 187 8.38 6.12 5.08
C ILE A 187 7.91 7.16 6.12
N GLY A 188 6.90 6.79 6.88
CA GLY A 188 6.23 7.66 7.85
C GLY A 188 4.98 8.37 7.28
N ALA A 189 4.90 8.56 5.97
CA ALA A 189 3.73 9.16 5.33
C ALA A 189 2.69 8.09 4.96
N GLY A 190 2.94 7.31 3.89
CA GLY A 190 2.03 6.28 3.40
C GLY A 190 2.25 4.89 4.01
N THR A 191 3.42 4.65 4.56
CA THR A 191 3.86 3.35 5.12
C THR A 191 4.71 3.57 6.36
N TYR A 192 4.43 2.84 7.44
CA TYR A 192 5.30 2.80 8.61
C TYR A 192 5.11 1.52 9.42
N ALA A 193 6.18 1.03 10.04
CA ALA A 193 6.13 -0.08 10.99
C ALA A 193 7.17 0.08 12.10
N ASP A 194 6.76 -0.19 13.34
CA ASP A 194 7.59 -0.14 14.54
C ASP A 194 6.93 -1.05 15.58
N ASP A 195 7.63 -2.05 16.10
CA ASP A 195 7.06 -3.00 17.07
C ASP A 195 6.55 -2.32 18.35
N LEU A 196 7.06 -1.13 18.66
CA LEU A 196 6.59 -0.34 19.80
C LEU A 196 5.29 0.43 19.52
N LEU A 197 4.97 0.65 18.24
CA LEU A 197 3.86 1.52 17.83
C LEU A 197 2.80 0.78 17.04
N GLY A 198 3.20 -0.21 16.24
CA GLY A 198 2.37 -0.91 15.29
C GLY A 198 2.79 -0.68 13.84
N ALA A 199 1.94 -1.09 12.89
CA ALA A 199 2.16 -0.87 11.46
C ALA A 199 0.93 -0.27 10.79
N GLY A 200 1.16 0.52 9.73
CA GLY A 200 0.09 1.20 9.01
C GLY A 200 0.38 1.40 7.53
N SER A 201 -0.70 1.48 6.74
CA SER A 201 -0.68 1.83 5.32
C SER A 201 -1.85 2.75 5.00
N ALA A 202 -1.55 3.83 4.28
CA ALA A 202 -2.52 4.85 3.89
C ALA A 202 -2.84 4.82 2.39
N THR A 203 -4.00 5.37 2.02
CA THR A 203 -4.44 5.56 0.64
C THR A 203 -5.26 6.84 0.53
N GLY A 204 -5.01 7.65 -0.50
CA GLY A 204 -5.67 8.93 -0.70
C GLY A 204 -4.79 9.95 -1.40
N PRO A 205 -5.06 11.26 -1.22
CA PRO A 205 -4.25 12.34 -1.76
C PRO A 205 -2.84 12.36 -1.16
N GLY A 206 -1.86 11.83 -1.89
CA GLY A 206 -0.50 11.62 -1.41
C GLY A 206 0.16 12.87 -0.87
N GLU A 207 -0.11 14.03 -1.48
CA GLU A 207 0.43 15.33 -1.06
C GLU A 207 -0.04 15.73 0.35
N ALA A 208 -1.28 15.39 0.72
CA ALA A 208 -1.80 15.65 2.06
C ALA A 208 -1.23 14.66 3.08
N ILE A 209 -1.16 13.39 2.71
CA ILE A 209 -0.60 12.30 3.52
C ILE A 209 0.88 12.56 3.84
N ILE A 210 1.67 13.02 2.83
CA ILE A 210 3.09 13.41 3.03
C ILE A 210 3.20 14.59 3.99
N ARG A 211 2.43 15.66 3.77
CA ARG A 211 2.50 16.89 4.60
C ARG A 211 2.15 16.67 6.06
N THR A 212 1.37 15.63 6.37
CA THR A 212 0.95 15.31 7.73
C THR A 212 1.74 14.15 8.35
N SER A 213 2.57 13.44 7.56
CA SER A 213 3.22 12.19 7.99
C SER A 213 2.19 11.24 8.61
N LEU A 214 1.06 11.03 7.91
CA LEU A 214 -0.18 10.50 8.45
C LEU A 214 0.00 9.19 9.22
N VAL A 215 0.67 8.20 8.61
CA VAL A 215 0.79 6.86 9.21
C VAL A 215 1.62 6.91 10.48
N ARG A 216 2.78 7.57 10.46
CA ARG A 216 3.66 7.68 11.64
C ARG A 216 2.97 8.45 12.77
N GLY A 217 2.28 9.54 12.42
CA GLY A 217 1.51 10.34 13.39
C GLY A 217 0.37 9.54 14.03
N ALA A 218 -0.37 8.74 13.27
CA ALA A 218 -1.41 7.87 13.79
C ALA A 218 -0.84 6.80 14.74
N LEU A 219 0.26 6.16 14.36
CA LEU A 219 0.87 5.10 15.16
C LEU A 219 1.44 5.59 16.49
N GLU A 220 1.79 6.88 16.64
CA GLU A 220 2.13 7.46 17.95
C GLU A 220 1.00 7.32 18.98
N TRP A 221 -0.24 7.43 18.53
CA TRP A 221 -1.40 7.25 19.41
C TRP A 221 -1.63 5.76 19.73
N VAL A 222 -1.43 4.88 18.76
CA VAL A 222 -1.50 3.41 18.99
C VAL A 222 -0.44 2.99 20.02
N GLY A 223 0.80 3.46 19.88
CA GLY A 223 1.89 3.18 20.83
C GLY A 223 1.65 3.72 22.25
N ARG A 224 0.75 4.70 22.40
CA ARG A 224 0.28 5.18 23.72
C ARG A 224 -0.87 4.33 24.28
N GLY A 225 -1.25 3.24 23.60
CA GLY A 225 -2.25 2.29 24.05
C GLY A 225 -3.66 2.54 23.53
N LEU A 226 -3.88 3.54 22.67
CA LEU A 226 -5.20 3.77 22.09
C LEU A 226 -5.55 2.66 21.08
N ASP A 227 -6.84 2.41 20.94
CA ASP A 227 -7.37 1.37 20.04
C ASP A 227 -7.09 1.75 18.57
N PRO A 228 -6.49 0.85 17.73
CA PRO A 228 -6.17 1.16 16.34
C PRO A 228 -7.38 1.57 15.49
N ALA A 229 -8.58 1.04 15.77
CA ALA A 229 -9.79 1.40 15.01
C ALA A 229 -10.23 2.84 15.34
N TRP A 230 -10.18 3.23 16.60
CA TRP A 230 -10.43 4.60 17.00
C TRP A 230 -9.38 5.56 16.42
N VAL A 231 -8.09 5.19 16.50
CA VAL A 231 -7.00 6.02 15.98
C VAL A 231 -7.13 6.23 14.47
N ALA A 232 -7.46 5.19 13.71
CA ALA A 232 -7.65 5.31 12.27
C ALA A 232 -8.74 6.32 11.92
N GLN A 233 -9.88 6.28 12.61
CA GLN A 233 -10.98 7.23 12.44
C GLN A 233 -10.57 8.66 12.81
N TYR A 234 -9.92 8.83 13.97
CA TYR A 234 -9.48 10.13 14.45
C TYR A 234 -8.46 10.79 13.52
N ALA A 235 -7.44 10.03 13.09
CA ALA A 235 -6.40 10.54 12.19
C ALA A 235 -6.95 11.01 10.84
N LEU A 236 -7.94 10.28 10.29
CA LEU A 236 -8.59 10.68 9.05
C LEU A 236 -9.52 11.89 9.23
N ALA A 237 -10.26 11.96 10.34
CA ALA A 237 -11.07 13.14 10.66
C ALA A 237 -10.21 14.41 10.83
N GLU A 238 -9.05 14.28 11.46
CA GLU A 238 -8.07 15.35 11.61
C GLU A 238 -7.48 15.78 10.25
N LEU A 239 -7.18 14.82 9.36
CA LEU A 239 -6.71 15.08 8.01
C LEU A 239 -7.77 15.87 7.20
N GLU A 240 -9.02 15.41 7.25
CA GLU A 240 -10.14 16.07 6.57
C GLU A 240 -10.41 17.46 7.12
N HIS A 241 -10.42 17.62 8.46
CA HIS A 241 -10.59 18.91 9.11
C HIS A 241 -9.50 19.92 8.72
N ARG A 242 -8.23 19.50 8.66
CA ARG A 242 -7.10 20.40 8.40
C ARG A 242 -6.89 20.71 6.94
N LEU A 243 -7.14 19.76 6.05
CA LEU A 243 -6.77 19.87 4.64
C LEU A 243 -7.94 19.67 3.67
N GLY A 244 -9.14 19.36 4.15
CA GLY A 244 -10.33 19.18 3.33
C GLY A 244 -10.26 17.99 2.36
N VAL A 245 -9.51 16.94 2.70
CA VAL A 245 -9.29 15.77 1.83
C VAL A 245 -9.74 14.48 2.50
N ALA A 246 -10.37 13.62 1.70
CA ALA A 246 -10.76 12.29 2.13
C ALA A 246 -9.64 11.26 1.84
N ALA A 247 -9.48 10.28 2.73
CA ALA A 247 -8.46 9.24 2.63
C ALA A 247 -8.91 7.94 3.29
N GLY A 248 -8.08 6.91 3.24
CA GLY A 248 -8.24 5.65 3.95
C GLY A 248 -6.96 5.25 4.69
N LEU A 249 -7.13 4.49 5.76
CA LEU A 249 -6.03 4.08 6.62
C LEU A 249 -6.31 2.69 7.21
N ILE A 250 -5.31 1.81 7.17
CA ILE A 250 -5.29 0.56 7.91
C ILE A 250 -4.15 0.57 8.93
N LEU A 251 -4.43 0.10 10.15
CA LEU A 251 -3.48 0.02 11.25
C LEU A 251 -3.54 -1.36 11.91
N ILE A 252 -2.40 -1.85 12.39
CA ILE A 252 -2.30 -3.04 13.25
C ILE A 252 -1.29 -2.76 14.36
N ASP A 253 -1.57 -3.24 15.58
CA ASP A 253 -0.60 -3.20 16.66
C ASP A 253 0.13 -4.55 16.85
N ALA A 254 1.10 -4.58 17.76
CA ALA A 254 1.87 -5.78 18.08
C ALA A 254 1.04 -6.89 18.79
N ALA A 255 -0.16 -6.57 19.28
CA ALA A 255 -1.12 -7.54 19.80
C ALA A 255 -2.06 -8.10 18.71
N GLY A 256 -1.93 -7.63 17.46
CA GLY A 256 -2.77 -8.05 16.33
C GLY A 256 -4.14 -7.38 16.30
N ARG A 257 -4.39 -6.33 17.11
CA ARG A 257 -5.61 -5.54 17.01
C ARG A 257 -5.57 -4.69 15.75
N VAL A 258 -6.68 -4.62 15.04
CA VAL A 258 -6.77 -4.00 13.71
C VAL A 258 -7.61 -2.72 13.74
N GLY A 259 -7.21 -1.74 12.94
CA GLY A 259 -7.97 -0.54 12.66
C GLY A 259 -8.16 -0.36 11.16
N ILE A 260 -9.39 -0.12 10.73
CA ILE A 260 -9.74 0.20 9.33
C ILE A 260 -10.66 1.41 9.36
N ALA A 261 -10.32 2.46 8.64
CA ALA A 261 -11.18 3.62 8.47
C ALA A 261 -10.98 4.27 7.10
N HIS A 262 -12.01 4.94 6.61
CA HIS A 262 -11.94 5.81 5.44
C HIS A 262 -12.98 6.94 5.56
N THR A 263 -12.70 8.07 4.92
CA THR A 263 -13.62 9.23 4.77
C THR A 263 -14.06 9.40 3.32
N THR A 264 -13.58 8.54 2.41
CA THR A 264 -14.00 8.46 1.01
C THR A 264 -15.35 7.74 0.87
N GLU A 265 -15.92 7.73 -0.35
CA GLU A 265 -17.16 7.02 -0.65
C GLU A 265 -17.05 5.50 -0.36
N ALA A 266 -15.90 4.89 -0.68
CA ALA A 266 -15.65 3.48 -0.46
C ALA A 266 -14.16 3.20 -0.22
N MET A 267 -13.85 2.12 0.51
CA MET A 267 -12.53 1.52 0.60
C MET A 267 -12.67 0.01 0.76
N VAL A 268 -12.28 -0.74 -0.26
CA VAL A 268 -12.26 -2.19 -0.14
C VAL A 268 -11.06 -2.63 0.69
N ALA A 269 -11.30 -3.43 1.72
CA ALA A 269 -10.26 -3.97 2.60
C ALA A 269 -10.60 -5.40 3.03
N ALA A 270 -9.61 -6.17 3.46
CA ALA A 270 -9.80 -7.48 4.04
C ALA A 270 -8.78 -7.75 5.15
N TYR A 271 -9.17 -8.52 6.14
CA TYR A 271 -8.27 -8.95 7.20
C TYR A 271 -8.56 -10.38 7.66
N ARG A 272 -7.59 -10.99 8.28
CA ARG A 272 -7.72 -12.27 8.97
C ARG A 272 -6.94 -12.22 10.29
N THR A 273 -7.56 -12.75 11.34
CA THR A 273 -6.98 -12.90 12.67
C THR A 273 -6.93 -14.37 13.08
N ALA A 274 -6.07 -14.70 14.04
CA ALA A 274 -5.94 -16.06 14.54
C ALA A 274 -7.27 -16.60 15.10
N ASP A 275 -8.07 -15.74 15.73
CA ASP A 275 -9.33 -16.10 16.37
C ASP A 275 -10.51 -16.23 15.39
N GLY A 276 -10.43 -15.60 14.24
CA GLY A 276 -11.55 -15.42 13.31
C GLY A 276 -11.78 -16.53 12.29
N GLY A 277 -10.86 -17.46 12.11
CA GLY A 277 -10.99 -18.63 11.22
C GLY A 277 -11.24 -18.34 9.72
N ARG A 278 -11.75 -17.17 9.36
CA ARG A 278 -12.08 -16.76 7.98
C ARG A 278 -11.60 -15.34 7.67
N THR A 279 -11.31 -15.08 6.39
CA THR A 279 -11.05 -13.72 5.91
C THR A 279 -12.33 -12.90 5.93
N VAL A 280 -12.27 -11.75 6.58
CA VAL A 280 -13.34 -10.74 6.63
C VAL A 280 -13.06 -9.70 5.54
N VAL A 281 -14.04 -9.45 4.66
CA VAL A 281 -13.97 -8.41 3.63
C VAL A 281 -14.88 -7.26 4.02
N VAL A 282 -14.30 -6.07 4.08
CA VAL A 282 -14.96 -4.80 4.39
C VAL A 282 -15.01 -3.95 3.11
N ALA A 283 -16.10 -3.23 2.89
CA ALA A 283 -16.28 -2.32 1.75
C ALA A 283 -17.21 -1.18 2.14
#